data_faa970a68efb5d7aa4d69d457fba7813
#
_entry.id   faa970a68efb5d7aa4d69d457fba7813
#
_cell.length_a   1.000
_cell.length_b   1.000
_cell.length_c   1.000
_cell.angle_alpha   90.00
_cell.angle_beta   90.00
_cell.angle_gamma   90.00
#
_symmetry.space_group_name_H-M   'P 1'
#
loop_
_entity.id
_entity.type
_entity.pdbx_description
1 polymer ?
#
loop_
_entity_poly.entity_id
_entity_poly.type
_entity_poly.pdbx_seq_one_letter_code
_entity_poly.pdbx_strand_id
1 'polypeptide(L)'
;SNQLREELSTYLKGKKINTNKDNIQIISGAQQGIDIVCKGLINYSDVVFVEEPTYNGALEVFKSRGAKIITIPMLDDGLDIGILKLKLEKIKPKLIYVMPNFQNPTGISYSTYKKKKLIELSEEYDFYILEDDFISDFSFDSEDNRPLKSYDMKNRVIYIKSFSKILMPGLRIGIVDIPKELQKKILWAKYSSDISTPGLIQKSMYYYMKYFDWLEYLKSIDKVYTKKYKLTKTLLEEKLGDKLKISKSQGGLNFFLELPRGYSSQAFYNFILEKGVSITPGTYFFDNIMDDRFFRINIANETIENIEKGITIIENNLDKFITSYKNGEDIRSNKIFY
;
A
#
# COMPACT_ATOMS: atom_id res chain seq x y z
N SER A 1 24.13 -0.06 -8.53
CA SER A 1 24.70 -0.43 -9.83
C SER A 1 24.11 0.44 -10.93
N ASN A 2 24.97 1.06 -11.77
CA ASN A 2 24.51 1.88 -12.90
C ASN A 2 23.74 1.05 -13.92
N GLN A 3 24.20 -0.16 -14.19
CA GLN A 3 23.55 -1.09 -15.12
C GLN A 3 22.11 -1.39 -14.71
N LEU A 4 21.87 -1.72 -13.44
CA LEU A 4 20.51 -1.97 -12.94
C LEU A 4 19.64 -0.72 -13.03
N ARG A 5 20.17 0.48 -12.69
CA ARG A 5 19.40 1.73 -12.80
C ARG A 5 19.01 2.05 -14.24
N GLU A 6 19.82 1.67 -15.21
CA GLU A 6 19.54 1.82 -16.64
C GLU A 6 18.37 0.92 -17.07
N GLU A 7 18.43 -0.39 -16.73
CA GLU A 7 17.33 -1.33 -17.01
C GLU A 7 16.03 -0.90 -16.34
N LEU A 8 16.11 -0.44 -15.08
CA LEU A 8 14.95 0.05 -14.35
C LEU A 8 14.38 1.34 -14.96
N SER A 9 15.21 2.22 -15.50
CA SER A 9 14.70 3.40 -16.21
C SER A 9 13.95 3.02 -17.49
N THR A 10 14.41 2.00 -18.20
CA THR A 10 13.71 1.45 -19.38
C THR A 10 12.38 0.80 -18.98
N TYR A 11 12.38 0.01 -17.91
CA TYR A 11 11.17 -0.58 -17.35
C TYR A 11 10.13 0.48 -16.95
N LEU A 12 10.54 1.55 -16.26
CA LEU A 12 9.65 2.64 -15.86
C LEU A 12 9.11 3.45 -17.05
N LYS A 13 9.91 3.62 -18.11
CA LYS A 13 9.43 4.22 -19.37
C LYS A 13 8.30 3.39 -20.00
N GLY A 14 8.38 2.07 -19.92
CA GLY A 14 7.29 1.17 -20.32
C GLY A 14 5.99 1.43 -19.54
N LYS A 15 6.07 1.90 -18.30
CA LYS A 15 4.94 2.38 -17.48
C LYS A 15 4.58 3.86 -17.71
N LYS A 16 5.13 4.49 -18.75
CA LYS A 16 4.96 5.91 -19.09
C LYS A 16 5.47 6.88 -18.02
N ILE A 17 6.39 6.45 -17.19
CA ILE A 17 7.10 7.32 -16.26
C ILE A 17 8.32 7.92 -16.99
N ASN A 18 8.33 9.25 -17.12
CA ASN A 18 9.46 9.97 -17.73
C ASN A 18 10.60 10.12 -16.72
N THR A 19 11.54 9.19 -16.73
CA THR A 19 12.69 9.18 -15.82
C THR A 19 13.96 8.69 -16.53
N ASN A 20 15.09 8.83 -15.84
CA ASN A 20 16.39 8.30 -16.24
C ASN A 20 17.12 7.68 -15.04
N LYS A 21 18.23 6.98 -15.32
CA LYS A 21 19.00 6.28 -14.27
C LYS A 21 19.49 7.17 -13.13
N ASP A 22 19.69 8.47 -13.36
CA ASP A 22 20.26 9.39 -12.36
C ASP A 22 19.21 9.84 -11.35
N ASN A 23 17.92 9.73 -11.68
CA ASN A 23 16.82 9.97 -10.76
C ASN A 23 16.52 8.73 -9.87
N ILE A 24 17.01 7.56 -10.26
CA ILE A 24 16.66 6.29 -9.61
C ILE A 24 17.68 5.93 -8.53
N GLN A 25 17.23 5.78 -7.29
CA GLN A 25 17.99 5.21 -6.18
C GLN A 25 17.50 3.81 -5.83
N ILE A 26 18.41 2.84 -5.76
CA ILE A 26 18.08 1.47 -5.29
C ILE A 26 17.95 1.51 -3.76
N ILE A 27 16.91 0.82 -3.25
CA ILE A 27 16.57 0.74 -1.84
C ILE A 27 16.33 -0.70 -1.39
N SER A 28 16.39 -0.94 -0.09
CA SER A 28 16.14 -2.24 0.53
C SER A 28 14.65 -2.44 0.85
N GLY A 29 13.80 -2.29 -0.18
CA GLY A 29 12.34 -2.37 -0.09
C GLY A 29 11.67 -1.01 0.20
N ALA A 30 10.34 -0.93 -0.02
CA ALA A 30 9.58 0.31 0.08
C ALA A 30 9.69 0.98 1.45
N GLN A 31 9.74 0.21 2.56
CA GLN A 31 9.87 0.76 3.91
C GLN A 31 11.11 1.65 4.06
N GLN A 32 12.25 1.22 3.51
CA GLN A 32 13.43 2.07 3.47
C GLN A 32 13.23 3.29 2.58
N GLY A 33 12.51 3.15 1.46
CA GLY A 33 12.17 4.28 0.60
C GLY A 33 11.40 5.36 1.35
N ILE A 34 10.37 4.97 2.08
CA ILE A 34 9.57 5.88 2.92
C ILE A 34 10.45 6.54 3.98
N ASP A 35 11.29 5.75 4.68
CA ASP A 35 12.18 6.26 5.74
C ASP A 35 13.18 7.29 5.21
N ILE A 36 13.88 7.02 4.09
CA ILE A 36 14.88 7.97 3.56
C ILE A 36 14.24 9.23 2.98
N VAL A 37 13.05 9.12 2.38
CA VAL A 37 12.29 10.30 1.93
C VAL A 37 11.88 11.13 3.14
N CYS A 38 11.37 10.49 4.17
CA CYS A 38 11.00 11.16 5.42
C CYS A 38 12.21 11.83 6.08
N LYS A 39 13.35 11.13 6.21
CA LYS A 39 14.62 11.68 6.72
C LYS A 39 15.11 12.89 5.93
N GLY A 40 14.95 12.86 4.61
CA GLY A 40 15.43 13.92 3.72
C GLY A 40 14.54 15.15 3.68
N LEU A 41 13.24 15.03 3.97
CA LEU A 41 12.26 16.08 3.73
C LEU A 41 11.51 16.56 4.96
N ILE A 42 11.27 15.69 5.95
CA ILE A 42 10.38 15.97 7.08
C ILE A 42 11.19 16.37 8.30
N ASN A 43 10.88 17.54 8.84
CA ASN A 43 11.35 18.02 10.11
C ASN A 43 10.28 17.82 11.19
N TYR A 44 10.68 17.95 12.45
CA TYR A 44 9.74 17.94 13.57
C TYR A 44 8.61 18.95 13.37
N SER A 45 7.37 18.52 13.61
CA SER A 45 6.15 19.29 13.41
C SER A 45 5.77 19.65 11.97
N ASP A 46 6.52 19.22 10.95
CA ASP A 46 6.04 19.32 9.56
C ASP A 46 4.75 18.51 9.39
N VAL A 47 3.85 19.02 8.56
CA VAL A 47 2.57 18.36 8.30
C VAL A 47 2.70 17.37 7.15
N VAL A 48 2.21 16.16 7.38
CA VAL A 48 2.08 15.10 6.36
C VAL A 48 0.61 14.71 6.24
N PHE A 49 0.08 14.76 5.02
CA PHE A 49 -1.24 14.22 4.74
C PHE A 49 -1.13 12.76 4.32
N VAL A 50 -2.08 11.94 4.76
CA VAL A 50 -2.16 10.51 4.44
C VAL A 50 -3.58 10.11 4.12
N GLU A 51 -3.75 9.03 3.38
CA GLU A 51 -5.04 8.37 3.20
C GLU A 51 -5.60 7.85 4.53
N GLU A 52 -6.90 7.72 4.64
CA GLU A 52 -7.56 7.08 5.79
C GLU A 52 -8.60 6.06 5.29
N PRO A 53 -8.37 4.75 5.48
CA PRO A 53 -7.19 4.13 6.12
C PRO A 53 -5.94 4.15 5.23
N THR A 54 -4.75 3.86 5.82
CA THR A 54 -3.48 3.82 5.11
C THR A 54 -2.52 2.74 5.66
N TYR A 55 -1.36 2.59 5.04
CA TYR A 55 -0.34 1.63 5.44
C TYR A 55 0.35 2.03 6.76
N ASN A 56 0.26 1.15 7.76
CA ASN A 56 0.83 1.40 9.09
C ASN A 56 2.33 1.69 9.07
N GLY A 57 3.09 0.97 8.22
CA GLY A 57 4.54 1.17 8.13
C GLY A 57 4.94 2.60 7.74
N ALA A 58 4.10 3.30 6.97
CA ALA A 58 4.30 4.71 6.66
C ALA A 58 3.93 5.61 7.83
N LEU A 59 2.80 5.35 8.50
CA LEU A 59 2.38 6.08 9.70
C LEU A 59 3.48 6.08 10.76
N GLU A 60 4.03 4.92 11.07
CA GLU A 60 5.09 4.78 12.08
C GLU A 60 6.37 5.55 11.69
N VAL A 61 6.74 5.57 10.42
CA VAL A 61 7.88 6.38 9.95
C VAL A 61 7.61 7.87 10.15
N PHE A 62 6.44 8.37 9.77
CA PHE A 62 6.10 9.79 9.95
C PHE A 62 6.04 10.17 11.42
N LYS A 63 5.42 9.35 12.27
CA LYS A 63 5.38 9.53 13.73
C LYS A 63 6.78 9.57 14.34
N SER A 64 7.67 8.68 13.91
CA SER A 64 9.05 8.61 14.41
C SER A 64 9.86 9.90 14.14
N ARG A 65 9.45 10.70 13.16
CA ARG A 65 10.05 12.00 12.83
C ARG A 65 9.35 13.18 13.51
N GLY A 66 8.31 12.92 14.30
CA GLY A 66 7.52 13.95 14.94
C GLY A 66 6.67 14.75 13.94
N ALA A 67 6.31 14.16 12.80
CA ALA A 67 5.39 14.77 11.84
C ALA A 67 3.99 14.90 12.43
N LYS A 68 3.28 15.94 12.06
CA LYS A 68 1.85 16.07 12.32
C LYS A 68 1.07 15.40 11.20
N ILE A 69 0.43 14.28 11.51
CA ILE A 69 -0.36 13.52 10.54
C ILE A 69 -1.75 14.13 10.44
N ILE A 70 -2.22 14.33 9.22
CA ILE A 70 -3.60 14.71 8.91
C ILE A 70 -4.13 13.72 7.89
N THR A 71 -5.21 13.06 8.25
CA THR A 71 -5.83 12.03 7.43
C THR A 71 -6.83 12.62 6.45
N ILE A 72 -6.92 12.04 5.26
CA ILE A 72 -7.91 12.37 4.22
C ILE A 72 -8.70 11.10 3.91
N PRO A 73 -10.04 11.12 4.02
CA PRO A 73 -10.86 9.95 3.77
C PRO A 73 -10.69 9.37 2.37
N MET A 74 -10.80 8.04 2.27
CA MET A 74 -10.89 7.33 0.99
C MET A 74 -12.35 7.17 0.58
N LEU A 75 -12.62 7.39 -0.71
CA LEU A 75 -13.85 7.04 -1.40
C LEU A 75 -13.63 5.81 -2.28
N ASP A 76 -14.69 5.28 -2.91
CA ASP A 76 -14.64 4.07 -3.74
C ASP A 76 -13.71 4.16 -4.98
N ASP A 77 -13.27 5.36 -5.34
CA ASP A 77 -12.40 5.66 -6.48
C ASP A 77 -11.13 6.45 -6.10
N GLY A 78 -10.73 6.39 -4.83
CA GLY A 78 -9.52 7.02 -4.31
C GLY A 78 -9.80 8.12 -3.28
N LEU A 79 -8.80 8.95 -3.02
CA LEU A 79 -8.83 10.02 -2.01
C LEU A 79 -10.02 10.98 -2.21
N ASP A 80 -10.62 11.47 -1.12
CA ASP A 80 -11.63 12.53 -1.18
C ASP A 80 -10.97 13.87 -1.52
N ILE A 81 -11.05 14.25 -2.80
CA ILE A 81 -10.48 15.50 -3.31
C ILE A 81 -11.17 16.74 -2.73
N GLY A 82 -12.46 16.65 -2.39
CA GLY A 82 -13.20 17.76 -1.77
C GLY A 82 -12.67 18.06 -0.37
N ILE A 83 -12.55 17.05 0.46
CA ILE A 83 -11.96 17.17 1.80
C ILE A 83 -10.48 17.58 1.74
N LEU A 84 -9.73 17.01 0.78
CA LEU A 84 -8.34 17.42 0.57
C LEU A 84 -8.23 18.93 0.30
N LYS A 85 -9.02 19.48 -0.62
CA LYS A 85 -9.04 20.91 -0.93
C LYS A 85 -9.34 21.78 0.29
N LEU A 86 -10.40 21.45 1.02
CA LEU A 86 -10.79 22.18 2.23
C LEU A 86 -9.66 22.21 3.28
N LYS A 87 -8.88 21.14 3.38
CA LYS A 87 -7.73 21.10 4.30
C LYS A 87 -6.54 21.88 3.76
N LEU A 88 -6.27 21.81 2.44
CA LEU A 88 -5.19 22.57 1.79
C LEU A 88 -5.37 24.09 1.89
N GLU A 89 -6.60 24.58 1.88
CA GLU A 89 -6.91 26.02 2.09
C GLU A 89 -6.45 26.54 3.48
N LYS A 90 -6.34 25.64 4.47
CA LYS A 90 -6.01 26.00 5.85
C LYS A 90 -4.60 25.59 6.26
N ILE A 91 -4.09 24.51 5.68
CA ILE A 91 -2.86 23.86 6.12
C ILE A 91 -2.06 23.42 4.90
N LYS A 92 -0.82 23.89 4.79
CA LYS A 92 0.11 23.44 3.74
C LYS A 92 0.86 22.20 4.23
N PRO A 93 0.63 21.00 3.65
CA PRO A 93 1.45 19.84 3.96
C PRO A 93 2.82 19.95 3.30
N LYS A 94 3.82 19.32 3.89
CA LYS A 94 5.11 19.10 3.26
C LYS A 94 5.01 18.02 2.19
N LEU A 95 4.22 17.00 2.49
CA LEU A 95 4.11 15.76 1.74
C LEU A 95 2.71 15.19 1.89
N ILE A 96 2.18 14.58 0.82
CA ILE A 96 1.04 13.65 0.85
C ILE A 96 1.55 12.26 0.51
N TYR A 97 1.27 11.26 1.37
CA TYR A 97 1.55 9.84 1.12
C TYR A 97 0.32 9.14 0.59
N VAL A 98 0.45 8.46 -0.55
CA VAL A 98 -0.65 7.78 -1.24
C VAL A 98 -0.22 6.46 -1.89
N MET A 99 -1.17 5.52 -1.99
CA MET A 99 -1.07 4.27 -2.74
C MET A 99 -2.15 4.24 -3.84
N PRO A 100 -1.95 4.88 -5.00
CA PRO A 100 -3.01 5.11 -5.98
C PRO A 100 -3.50 3.86 -6.70
N ASN A 101 -2.77 2.75 -6.66
CA ASN A 101 -3.15 1.49 -7.29
C ASN A 101 -3.26 0.38 -6.25
N PHE A 102 -4.47 -0.21 -6.15
CA PHE A 102 -4.75 -1.34 -5.26
C PHE A 102 -4.32 -1.10 -3.81
N GLN A 103 -4.75 0.03 -3.27
CA GLN A 103 -4.37 0.59 -1.96
C GLN A 103 -4.39 -0.45 -0.83
N ASN A 104 -3.41 -0.39 0.05
CA ASN A 104 -3.38 -1.18 1.28
C ASN A 104 -3.89 -0.32 2.45
N PRO A 105 -5.05 -0.69 3.08
CA PRO A 105 -5.65 -2.03 3.10
C PRO A 105 -6.85 -2.26 2.16
N THR A 106 -7.37 -1.27 1.46
CA THR A 106 -8.70 -1.30 0.86
C THR A 106 -8.81 -2.01 -0.50
N GLY A 107 -7.70 -2.17 -1.22
CA GLY A 107 -7.71 -2.65 -2.61
C GLY A 107 -8.29 -1.66 -3.62
N ILE A 108 -8.62 -0.44 -3.19
CA ILE A 108 -9.18 0.62 -4.05
C ILE A 108 -8.07 1.22 -4.92
N SER A 109 -8.39 1.50 -6.18
CA SER A 109 -7.52 2.25 -7.08
C SER A 109 -8.10 3.63 -7.38
N TYR A 110 -7.22 4.62 -7.51
CA TYR A 110 -7.64 5.97 -7.87
C TYR A 110 -8.10 6.02 -9.33
N SER A 111 -9.21 6.70 -9.57
CA SER A 111 -9.60 7.08 -10.93
C SER A 111 -8.54 7.97 -11.57
N THR A 112 -8.44 7.92 -12.91
CA THR A 112 -7.53 8.78 -13.68
C THR A 112 -7.78 10.26 -13.36
N TYR A 113 -9.03 10.65 -13.14
CA TYR A 113 -9.42 11.99 -12.73
C TYR A 113 -8.75 12.38 -11.41
N LYS A 114 -8.84 11.53 -10.38
CA LYS A 114 -8.25 11.80 -9.05
C LYS A 114 -6.74 11.81 -9.08
N LYS A 115 -6.10 10.93 -9.86
CA LYS A 115 -4.64 10.95 -10.06
C LYS A 115 -4.18 12.30 -10.62
N LYS A 116 -4.81 12.78 -11.68
CA LYS A 116 -4.49 14.07 -12.29
C LYS A 116 -4.79 15.24 -11.36
N LYS A 117 -5.94 15.20 -10.69
CA LYS A 117 -6.35 16.27 -9.78
C LYS A 117 -5.45 16.42 -8.58
N LEU A 118 -4.92 15.31 -8.04
CA LEU A 118 -3.94 15.35 -6.95
C LEU A 118 -2.63 16.01 -7.39
N ILE A 119 -2.17 15.75 -8.62
CA ILE A 119 -0.99 16.43 -9.19
C ILE A 119 -1.25 17.92 -9.35
N GLU A 120 -2.37 18.33 -9.96
CA GLU A 120 -2.74 19.74 -10.09
C GLU A 120 -2.72 20.46 -8.73
N LEU A 121 -3.31 19.85 -7.70
CA LEU A 121 -3.31 20.42 -6.35
C LEU A 121 -1.89 20.49 -5.76
N SER A 122 -1.03 19.52 -6.05
CA SER A 122 0.36 19.56 -5.59
C SER A 122 1.16 20.72 -6.19
N GLU A 123 0.85 21.09 -7.42
CA GLU A 123 1.43 22.26 -8.08
C GLU A 123 0.85 23.57 -7.53
N GLU A 124 -0.48 23.63 -7.36
CA GLU A 124 -1.20 24.82 -6.87
C GLU A 124 -0.81 25.17 -5.43
N TYR A 125 -0.72 24.18 -4.55
CA TYR A 125 -0.44 24.37 -3.11
C TYR A 125 1.02 24.10 -2.73
N ASP A 126 1.89 23.80 -3.70
CA ASP A 126 3.33 23.60 -3.55
C ASP A 126 3.71 22.58 -2.47
N PHE A 127 3.26 21.33 -2.66
CA PHE A 127 3.66 20.16 -1.85
C PHE A 127 4.14 19.00 -2.72
N TYR A 128 4.81 18.02 -2.13
CA TYR A 128 5.21 16.81 -2.80
C TYR A 128 4.23 15.66 -2.56
N ILE A 129 4.16 14.74 -3.51
CA ILE A 129 3.42 13.49 -3.38
C ILE A 129 4.43 12.36 -3.23
N LEU A 130 4.28 11.52 -2.21
CA LEU A 130 5.00 10.26 -2.08
C LEU A 130 4.06 9.14 -2.52
N GLU A 131 4.28 8.64 -3.72
CA GLU A 131 3.54 7.51 -4.28
C GLU A 131 4.25 6.21 -3.90
N ASP A 132 3.56 5.34 -3.18
CA ASP A 132 4.03 3.99 -2.85
C ASP A 132 3.35 2.96 -3.78
N ASP A 133 4.11 2.45 -4.73
CA ASP A 133 3.67 1.45 -5.71
C ASP A 133 4.28 0.08 -5.40
N PHE A 134 3.49 -0.77 -4.81
CA PHE A 134 3.94 -2.12 -4.48
C PHE A 134 3.43 -3.20 -5.43
N ILE A 135 2.47 -2.87 -6.35
CA ILE A 135 1.77 -3.95 -7.10
C ILE A 135 1.18 -3.51 -8.46
N SER A 136 1.39 -2.30 -8.94
CA SER A 136 0.82 -1.82 -10.22
C SER A 136 1.30 -2.57 -11.47
N ASP A 137 2.20 -3.55 -11.31
CA ASP A 137 2.62 -4.43 -12.41
C ASP A 137 1.53 -5.44 -12.81
N PHE A 138 0.61 -5.71 -11.91
CA PHE A 138 -0.49 -6.62 -12.15
C PHE A 138 -1.74 -5.84 -12.57
N SER A 139 -2.47 -6.41 -13.51
CA SER A 139 -3.65 -5.76 -14.07
C SER A 139 -4.89 -6.01 -13.22
N PHE A 140 -5.04 -7.20 -12.65
CA PHE A 140 -6.28 -7.68 -12.04
C PHE A 140 -7.52 -7.44 -12.92
N ASP A 141 -7.29 -7.32 -14.25
CA ASP A 141 -8.28 -6.90 -15.26
C ASP A 141 -8.72 -5.43 -15.09
N SER A 142 -7.94 -4.59 -14.46
CA SER A 142 -8.16 -3.15 -14.42
C SER A 142 -7.82 -2.51 -15.77
N GLU A 143 -8.65 -1.57 -16.23
CA GLU A 143 -8.43 -0.87 -17.49
C GLU A 143 -7.24 0.10 -17.44
N ASP A 144 -6.99 0.74 -16.28
CA ASP A 144 -5.90 1.69 -16.08
C ASP A 144 -5.29 1.62 -14.68
N ASN A 145 -4.17 0.90 -14.59
CA ASN A 145 -3.33 0.79 -13.38
C ASN A 145 -2.03 1.61 -13.50
N ARG A 146 -1.97 2.57 -14.42
CA ARG A 146 -0.78 3.44 -14.55
C ARG A 146 -0.47 4.13 -13.23
N PRO A 147 0.82 4.19 -12.84
CA PRO A 147 1.25 4.97 -11.69
C PRO A 147 0.85 6.45 -11.81
N LEU A 148 0.55 7.08 -10.69
CA LEU A 148 0.26 8.52 -10.62
C LEU A 148 1.46 9.34 -11.16
N LYS A 149 2.69 8.89 -10.87
CA LYS A 149 3.94 9.46 -11.41
C LYS A 149 3.95 9.58 -12.93
N SER A 150 3.23 8.73 -13.67
CA SER A 150 3.17 8.81 -15.14
C SER A 150 2.48 10.08 -15.66
N TYR A 151 1.73 10.77 -14.83
CA TYR A 151 1.07 12.05 -15.15
C TYR A 151 1.83 13.27 -14.64
N ASP A 152 2.94 13.07 -13.90
CA ASP A 152 3.74 14.14 -13.28
C ASP A 152 4.67 14.80 -14.30
N MET A 153 4.31 15.99 -14.75
CA MET A 153 5.11 16.77 -15.70
C MET A 153 6.02 17.83 -15.02
N LYS A 154 5.82 18.07 -13.70
CA LYS A 154 6.55 19.13 -12.98
C LYS A 154 7.39 18.62 -11.80
N ASN A 155 7.68 17.32 -11.78
CA ASN A 155 8.51 16.69 -10.75
C ASN A 155 7.99 16.86 -9.31
N ARG A 156 6.66 16.75 -9.12
CA ARG A 156 6.04 16.80 -7.80
C ARG A 156 5.95 15.45 -7.11
N VAL A 157 6.11 14.36 -7.86
CA VAL A 157 5.94 13.00 -7.35
C VAL A 157 7.29 12.34 -7.08
N ILE A 158 7.49 11.92 -5.84
CA ILE A 158 8.53 10.97 -5.42
C ILE A 158 7.88 9.59 -5.52
N TYR A 159 8.43 8.72 -6.36
CA TYR A 159 7.83 7.43 -6.65
C TYR A 159 8.64 6.30 -6.06
N ILE A 160 8.01 5.51 -5.20
CA ILE A 160 8.59 4.27 -4.64
C ILE A 160 8.01 3.08 -5.37
N LYS A 161 8.89 2.20 -5.87
CA LYS A 161 8.49 0.90 -6.43
C LYS A 161 9.10 -0.23 -5.61
N SER A 162 8.24 -1.08 -5.08
CA SER A 162 8.66 -2.32 -4.41
C SER A 162 8.63 -3.50 -5.36
N PHE A 163 9.63 -4.37 -5.26
CA PHE A 163 9.66 -5.66 -5.97
C PHE A 163 9.32 -6.85 -5.06
N SER A 164 8.98 -6.60 -3.80
CA SER A 164 8.71 -7.66 -2.81
C SER A 164 7.53 -8.56 -3.15
N LYS A 165 6.51 -8.04 -3.86
CA LYS A 165 5.32 -8.81 -4.26
C LYS A 165 5.42 -9.36 -5.68
N ILE A 166 6.34 -8.83 -6.46
CA ILE A 166 6.59 -9.21 -7.85
C ILE A 166 7.60 -10.35 -7.92
N LEU A 167 8.69 -10.26 -7.15
CA LEU A 167 9.73 -11.27 -7.08
C LEU A 167 9.61 -12.08 -5.78
N MET A 168 10.46 -11.76 -4.84
CA MET A 168 10.59 -12.48 -3.57
C MET A 168 10.77 -11.46 -2.45
N PRO A 169 9.94 -11.49 -1.40
CA PRO A 169 10.05 -10.53 -0.29
C PRO A 169 11.44 -10.51 0.37
N GLY A 170 12.08 -11.69 0.48
CA GLY A 170 13.41 -11.85 1.08
C GLY A 170 14.56 -11.15 0.34
N LEU A 171 14.41 -10.81 -0.94
CA LEU A 171 15.43 -10.08 -1.70
C LEU A 171 15.60 -8.64 -1.22
N ARG A 172 14.60 -8.09 -0.57
CA ARG A 172 14.63 -6.71 -0.03
C ARG A 172 15.13 -5.70 -1.06
N ILE A 173 14.48 -5.64 -2.23
CA ILE A 173 14.85 -4.70 -3.30
C ILE A 173 13.66 -3.85 -3.74
N GLY A 174 13.94 -2.58 -4.00
CA GLY A 174 13.02 -1.58 -4.51
C GLY A 174 13.78 -0.41 -5.09
N ILE A 175 13.06 0.59 -5.55
CA ILE A 175 13.61 1.86 -6.04
C ILE A 175 12.83 3.05 -5.53
N VAL A 176 13.51 4.19 -5.47
CA VAL A 176 12.90 5.52 -5.40
C VAL A 176 13.29 6.30 -6.63
N ASP A 177 12.32 6.81 -7.39
CA ASP A 177 12.52 7.82 -8.41
C ASP A 177 12.35 9.20 -7.76
N ILE A 178 13.42 9.99 -7.79
CA ILE A 178 13.56 11.20 -6.98
C ILE A 178 13.63 12.43 -7.89
N PRO A 179 12.75 13.43 -7.71
CA PRO A 179 12.88 14.73 -8.33
C PRO A 179 14.29 15.34 -8.12
N LYS A 180 14.86 15.93 -9.17
CA LYS A 180 16.26 16.38 -9.17
C LYS A 180 16.61 17.30 -8.00
N GLU A 181 15.73 18.20 -7.64
CA GLU A 181 15.93 19.14 -6.53
C GLU A 181 15.98 18.47 -5.14
N LEU A 182 15.42 17.27 -5.00
CA LEU A 182 15.39 16.52 -3.75
C LEU A 182 16.52 15.50 -3.62
N GLN A 183 17.20 15.18 -4.73
CA GLN A 183 18.19 14.11 -4.77
C GLN A 183 19.25 14.25 -3.68
N LYS A 184 19.87 15.41 -3.53
CA LYS A 184 20.94 15.62 -2.53
C LYS A 184 20.48 15.24 -1.13
N LYS A 185 19.31 15.68 -0.70
CA LYS A 185 18.78 15.43 0.65
C LYS A 185 18.45 13.95 0.86
N ILE A 186 17.77 13.33 -0.10
CA ILE A 186 17.33 11.93 0.00
C ILE A 186 18.53 10.98 -0.11
N LEU A 187 19.51 11.27 -0.98
CA LEU A 187 20.73 10.46 -1.09
C LEU A 187 21.60 10.52 0.17
N TRP A 188 21.70 11.68 0.83
CA TRP A 188 22.37 11.77 2.15
C TRP A 188 21.64 10.97 3.20
N ALA A 189 20.31 11.00 3.23
CA ALA A 189 19.49 10.17 4.12
C ALA A 189 19.74 8.67 3.86
N LYS A 190 19.80 8.26 2.59
CA LYS A 190 20.14 6.88 2.20
C LYS A 190 21.53 6.48 2.67
N TYR A 191 22.53 7.31 2.39
CA TYR A 191 23.92 7.05 2.80
C TYR A 191 24.06 6.87 4.31
N SER A 192 23.37 7.69 5.11
CA SER A 192 23.39 7.57 6.57
C SER A 192 22.60 6.38 7.12
N SER A 193 21.76 5.74 6.29
CA SER A 193 20.96 4.58 6.71
C SER A 193 21.66 3.25 6.49
N ASP A 194 22.27 3.02 5.32
CA ASP A 194 22.88 1.72 4.98
C ASP A 194 24.06 1.80 3.99
N ILE A 195 24.58 3.00 3.70
CA ILE A 195 25.61 3.23 2.66
C ILE A 195 25.17 2.75 1.29
N SER A 196 24.77 1.48 1.13
CA SER A 196 24.27 0.92 -0.12
C SER A 196 23.45 -0.37 0.09
N THR A 197 22.44 -0.57 -0.72
CA THR A 197 21.75 -1.85 -0.85
C THR A 197 22.73 -2.94 -1.36
N PRO A 198 22.67 -4.20 -0.89
CA PRO A 198 23.62 -5.26 -1.23
C PRO A 198 23.85 -5.42 -2.73
N GLY A 199 25.15 -5.35 -3.14
CA GLY A 199 25.54 -5.38 -4.54
C GLY A 199 25.21 -6.68 -5.26
N LEU A 200 25.26 -7.83 -4.55
CA LEU A 200 24.89 -9.13 -5.09
C LEU A 200 23.44 -9.14 -5.59
N ILE A 201 22.51 -8.66 -4.75
CA ILE A 201 21.07 -8.59 -5.10
C ILE A 201 20.84 -7.66 -6.29
N GLN A 202 21.54 -6.53 -6.33
CA GLN A 202 21.45 -5.60 -7.47
C GLN A 202 21.94 -6.23 -8.77
N LYS A 203 23.04 -7.00 -8.73
CA LYS A 203 23.56 -7.73 -9.90
C LYS A 203 22.61 -8.85 -10.35
N SER A 204 22.11 -9.64 -9.40
CA SER A 204 21.15 -10.72 -9.71
C SER A 204 19.89 -10.15 -10.40
N MET A 205 19.33 -9.06 -9.87
CA MET A 205 18.17 -8.42 -10.50
C MET A 205 18.50 -7.87 -11.90
N TYR A 206 19.67 -7.23 -12.06
CA TYR A 206 20.10 -6.77 -13.39
C TYR A 206 20.16 -7.91 -14.40
N TYR A 207 20.84 -9.01 -14.05
CA TYR A 207 20.94 -10.16 -14.96
C TYR A 207 19.57 -10.78 -15.24
N TYR A 208 18.70 -10.85 -14.24
CA TYR A 208 17.36 -11.37 -14.41
C TYR A 208 16.55 -10.51 -15.40
N MET A 209 16.52 -9.21 -15.21
CA MET A 209 15.79 -8.30 -16.10
C MET A 209 16.36 -8.27 -17.52
N LYS A 210 17.69 -8.43 -17.67
CA LYS A 210 18.38 -8.30 -18.96
C LYS A 210 18.33 -9.56 -19.82
N TYR A 211 18.44 -10.73 -19.21
CA TYR A 211 18.67 -12.00 -19.92
C TYR A 211 17.50 -12.97 -19.84
N PHE A 212 16.50 -12.68 -19.05
CA PHE A 212 15.27 -13.46 -18.97
C PHE A 212 14.09 -12.61 -19.43
N ASP A 213 13.00 -13.26 -19.85
CA ASP A 213 11.80 -12.56 -20.28
C ASP A 213 11.03 -12.02 -19.06
N TRP A 214 11.42 -10.83 -18.62
CA TRP A 214 10.82 -10.12 -17.50
C TRP A 214 9.32 -9.87 -17.68
N LEU A 215 8.91 -9.53 -18.92
CA LEU A 215 7.51 -9.22 -19.20
C LEU A 215 6.65 -10.47 -19.18
N GLU A 216 7.13 -11.60 -19.73
CA GLU A 216 6.41 -12.87 -19.67
C GLU A 216 6.31 -13.38 -18.21
N TYR A 217 7.37 -13.21 -17.43
CA TYR A 217 7.34 -13.50 -16.00
C TYR A 217 6.25 -12.68 -15.28
N LEU A 218 6.17 -11.36 -15.49
CA LEU A 218 5.13 -10.51 -14.89
C LEU A 218 3.73 -10.98 -15.30
N LYS A 219 3.49 -11.28 -16.57
CA LYS A 219 2.21 -11.81 -17.06
C LYS A 219 1.83 -13.14 -16.40
N SER A 220 2.80 -14.02 -16.18
CA SER A 220 2.55 -15.31 -15.54
C SER A 220 2.08 -15.15 -14.10
N ILE A 221 2.71 -14.26 -13.34
CA ILE A 221 2.33 -13.96 -11.95
C ILE A 221 1.01 -13.20 -11.89
N ASP A 222 0.78 -12.24 -12.80
CA ASP A 222 -0.49 -11.51 -12.87
C ASP A 222 -1.68 -12.50 -13.02
N LYS A 223 -1.57 -13.50 -13.88
CA LYS A 223 -2.60 -14.54 -14.01
C LYS A 223 -2.88 -15.27 -12.70
N VAL A 224 -1.85 -15.60 -11.94
CA VAL A 224 -1.99 -16.28 -10.65
C VAL A 224 -2.71 -15.40 -9.63
N TYR A 225 -2.28 -14.16 -9.48
CA TYR A 225 -2.87 -13.23 -8.51
C TYR A 225 -4.28 -12.79 -8.93
N THR A 226 -4.51 -12.56 -10.21
CA THR A 226 -5.83 -12.24 -10.75
C THR A 226 -6.83 -13.36 -10.47
N LYS A 227 -6.42 -14.63 -10.65
CA LYS A 227 -7.27 -15.79 -10.30
C LYS A 227 -7.60 -15.83 -8.82
N LYS A 228 -6.61 -15.66 -7.94
CA LYS A 228 -6.84 -15.60 -6.49
C LYS A 228 -7.77 -14.45 -6.11
N TYR A 229 -7.54 -13.27 -6.66
CA TYR A 229 -8.35 -12.09 -6.38
C TYR A 229 -9.82 -12.30 -6.76
N LYS A 230 -10.08 -12.76 -8.00
CA LYS A 230 -11.45 -12.99 -8.49
C LYS A 230 -12.19 -14.01 -7.64
N LEU A 231 -11.54 -15.14 -7.37
CA LEU A 231 -12.13 -16.18 -6.51
C LEU A 231 -12.45 -15.61 -5.12
N THR A 232 -11.50 -14.92 -4.50
CA THR A 232 -11.70 -14.35 -3.16
C THR A 232 -12.85 -13.36 -3.14
N LYS A 233 -12.90 -12.47 -4.14
CA LYS A 233 -13.97 -11.48 -4.27
C LYS A 233 -15.34 -12.16 -4.35
N THR A 234 -15.50 -13.14 -5.24
CA THR A 234 -16.75 -13.90 -5.38
C THR A 234 -17.14 -14.59 -4.07
N LEU A 235 -16.20 -15.29 -3.43
CA LEU A 235 -16.50 -15.99 -2.17
C LEU A 235 -16.88 -15.02 -1.03
N LEU A 236 -16.23 -13.86 -0.93
CA LEU A 236 -16.57 -12.86 0.08
C LEU A 236 -17.95 -12.27 -0.16
N GLU A 237 -18.26 -11.94 -1.43
CA GLU A 237 -19.58 -11.41 -1.79
C GLU A 237 -20.70 -12.42 -1.55
N GLU A 238 -20.53 -13.69 -1.96
CA GLU A 238 -21.54 -14.73 -1.83
C GLU A 238 -21.76 -15.18 -0.37
N LYS A 239 -20.67 -15.31 0.41
CA LYS A 239 -20.73 -15.89 1.75
C LYS A 239 -20.87 -14.88 2.88
N LEU A 240 -20.38 -13.66 2.68
CA LEU A 240 -20.28 -12.64 3.71
C LEU A 240 -20.93 -11.30 3.33
N GLY A 241 -21.29 -11.10 2.07
CA GLY A 241 -21.82 -9.82 1.56
C GLY A 241 -23.08 -9.32 2.25
N ASP A 242 -23.93 -10.22 2.73
CA ASP A 242 -25.16 -9.87 3.47
C ASP A 242 -24.88 -9.49 4.94
N LYS A 243 -23.71 -9.84 5.48
CA LYS A 243 -23.37 -9.70 6.91
C LYS A 243 -22.29 -8.66 7.16
N LEU A 244 -21.39 -8.49 6.20
CA LEU A 244 -20.23 -7.59 6.27
C LEU A 244 -20.22 -6.64 5.09
N LYS A 245 -19.83 -5.40 5.33
CA LYS A 245 -19.55 -4.49 4.24
C LYS A 245 -18.13 -4.73 3.73
N ILE A 246 -17.99 -4.94 2.43
CA ILE A 246 -16.71 -5.21 1.77
C ILE A 246 -16.31 -3.98 0.97
N SER A 247 -15.04 -3.56 1.03
CA SER A 247 -14.54 -2.45 0.22
C SER A 247 -14.67 -2.76 -1.27
N LYS A 248 -14.98 -1.74 -2.07
CA LYS A 248 -15.09 -1.87 -3.54
C LYS A 248 -13.71 -1.92 -4.19
N SER A 249 -12.94 -2.97 -3.88
CA SER A 249 -11.62 -3.17 -4.47
C SER A 249 -11.70 -3.41 -5.97
N GLN A 250 -10.75 -2.86 -6.71
CA GLN A 250 -10.58 -3.09 -8.15
C GLN A 250 -9.47 -4.10 -8.46
N GLY A 251 -8.82 -4.62 -7.43
CA GLY A 251 -7.71 -5.57 -7.54
C GLY A 251 -6.86 -5.61 -6.28
N GLY A 252 -5.67 -6.15 -6.42
CA GLY A 252 -4.71 -6.19 -5.32
C GLY A 252 -4.74 -7.49 -4.53
N LEU A 253 -4.09 -7.45 -3.39
CA LEU A 253 -3.89 -8.61 -2.53
C LEU A 253 -4.65 -8.48 -1.21
N ASN A 254 -5.39 -7.39 -1.02
CA ASN A 254 -6.06 -7.05 0.22
C ASN A 254 -7.55 -6.85 -0.01
N PHE A 255 -8.33 -7.35 0.94
CA PHE A 255 -9.75 -7.06 1.08
C PHE A 255 -9.98 -6.43 2.44
N PHE A 256 -10.68 -5.32 2.49
CA PHE A 256 -10.98 -4.59 3.71
C PHE A 256 -12.47 -4.71 4.02
N LEU A 257 -12.78 -5.27 5.19
CA LEU A 257 -14.13 -5.61 5.59
C LEU A 257 -14.52 -4.84 6.85
N GLU A 258 -15.81 -4.62 6.98
CA GLU A 258 -16.39 -3.86 8.08
C GLU A 258 -17.43 -4.74 8.82
N LEU A 259 -17.19 -4.98 10.11
CA LEU A 259 -18.17 -5.58 11.03
C LEU A 259 -19.35 -4.62 11.26
N PRO A 260 -20.49 -5.12 11.73
CA PRO A 260 -21.57 -4.25 12.17
C PRO A 260 -21.12 -3.27 13.26
N ARG A 261 -21.82 -2.14 13.40
CA ARG A 261 -21.48 -1.14 14.42
C ARG A 261 -21.52 -1.73 15.84
N GLY A 262 -20.54 -1.34 16.66
CA GLY A 262 -20.43 -1.79 18.04
C GLY A 262 -19.65 -3.09 18.25
N TYR A 263 -19.09 -3.67 17.18
CA TYR A 263 -18.22 -4.84 17.29
C TYR A 263 -16.76 -4.46 17.12
N SER A 264 -15.85 -5.15 17.81
CA SER A 264 -14.40 -4.94 17.74
C SER A 264 -13.75 -5.92 16.78
N SER A 265 -12.97 -5.41 15.84
CA SER A 265 -12.14 -6.22 14.95
C SER A 265 -11.01 -6.92 15.70
N GLN A 266 -10.50 -6.32 16.77
CA GLN A 266 -9.52 -6.97 17.64
C GLN A 266 -10.11 -8.18 18.35
N ALA A 267 -11.35 -8.06 18.88
CA ALA A 267 -12.05 -9.19 19.47
C ALA A 267 -12.33 -10.27 18.42
N PHE A 268 -12.74 -9.88 17.22
CA PHE A 268 -12.96 -10.82 16.12
C PHE A 268 -11.67 -11.53 15.69
N TYR A 269 -10.55 -10.83 15.62
CA TYR A 269 -9.24 -11.43 15.37
C TYR A 269 -8.91 -12.52 16.40
N ASN A 270 -9.04 -12.22 17.68
CA ASN A 270 -8.76 -13.19 18.74
C ASN A 270 -9.66 -14.43 18.61
N PHE A 271 -10.94 -14.21 18.38
CA PHE A 271 -11.93 -15.29 18.23
C PHE A 271 -11.66 -16.20 17.03
N ILE A 272 -11.37 -15.61 15.86
CA ILE A 272 -11.21 -16.37 14.61
C ILE A 272 -9.82 -17.00 14.50
N LEU A 273 -8.81 -16.44 15.18
CA LEU A 273 -7.47 -17.01 15.26
C LEU A 273 -7.49 -18.40 15.90
N GLU A 274 -8.31 -18.60 16.94
CA GLU A 274 -8.52 -19.91 17.57
C GLU A 274 -9.15 -20.94 16.64
N LYS A 275 -9.81 -20.49 15.57
CA LYS A 275 -10.38 -21.34 14.52
C LYS A 275 -9.41 -21.58 13.36
N GLY A 276 -8.17 -21.04 13.46
CA GLY A 276 -7.11 -21.23 12.47
C GLY A 276 -7.09 -20.20 11.35
N VAL A 277 -7.77 -19.06 11.50
CA VAL A 277 -7.75 -17.97 10.51
C VAL A 277 -7.12 -16.71 11.12
N SER A 278 -6.09 -16.18 10.46
CA SER A 278 -5.46 -14.92 10.84
C SER A 278 -5.95 -13.79 9.94
N ILE A 279 -6.47 -12.73 10.53
CA ILE A 279 -6.83 -11.48 9.87
C ILE A 279 -5.99 -10.33 10.45
N THR A 280 -6.03 -9.15 9.85
CA THR A 280 -5.37 -7.97 10.44
C THR A 280 -6.44 -7.00 10.94
N PRO A 281 -6.51 -6.70 12.24
CA PRO A 281 -7.43 -5.69 12.77
C PRO A 281 -7.23 -4.33 12.09
N GLY A 282 -8.33 -3.61 11.88
CA GLY A 282 -8.33 -2.31 11.21
C GLY A 282 -7.58 -1.22 11.96
N THR A 283 -7.48 -1.36 13.28
CA THR A 283 -6.76 -0.43 14.16
C THR A 283 -5.34 -0.11 13.71
N TYR A 284 -4.69 -1.04 12.98
CA TYR A 284 -3.35 -0.82 12.42
C TYR A 284 -3.32 0.14 11.22
N PHE A 285 -4.45 0.50 10.63
CA PHE A 285 -4.50 1.29 9.40
C PHE A 285 -5.04 2.71 9.59
N PHE A 286 -5.31 3.10 10.82
CA PHE A 286 -5.80 4.42 11.19
C PHE A 286 -4.82 5.13 12.11
N ASP A 287 -4.64 6.44 11.93
CA ASP A 287 -3.82 7.24 12.85
C ASP A 287 -4.51 7.42 14.20
N ASN A 288 -5.82 7.67 14.19
CA ASN A 288 -6.67 7.77 15.37
C ASN A 288 -7.79 6.74 15.29
N ILE A 289 -7.86 5.86 16.28
CA ILE A 289 -8.83 4.77 16.33
C ILE A 289 -10.13 5.32 16.94
N MET A 290 -11.09 5.68 16.10
CA MET A 290 -12.43 6.05 16.54
C MET A 290 -13.46 4.91 16.42
N ASP A 291 -13.19 3.93 15.55
CA ASP A 291 -14.10 2.82 15.25
C ASP A 291 -13.29 1.55 14.92
N ASP A 292 -13.31 0.57 15.81
CA ASP A 292 -12.52 -0.67 15.74
C ASP A 292 -13.28 -1.80 15.03
N ARG A 293 -14.08 -1.54 14.02
CA ARG A 293 -14.89 -2.60 13.37
C ARG A 293 -14.31 -3.09 12.03
N PHE A 294 -13.22 -2.51 11.58
CA PHE A 294 -12.61 -2.86 10.29
C PHE A 294 -11.55 -3.94 10.45
N PHE A 295 -11.39 -4.78 9.44
CA PHE A 295 -10.28 -5.72 9.37
C PHE A 295 -9.88 -6.02 7.94
N ARG A 296 -8.62 -6.44 7.75
CA ARG A 296 -8.07 -6.80 6.45
C ARG A 296 -7.84 -8.29 6.33
N ILE A 297 -8.23 -8.85 5.18
CA ILE A 297 -7.81 -10.16 4.69
C ILE A 297 -6.74 -9.95 3.62
N ASN A 298 -5.61 -10.69 3.69
CA ASN A 298 -4.55 -10.67 2.70
C ASN A 298 -4.38 -12.05 2.07
N ILE A 299 -4.34 -12.11 0.73
CA ILE A 299 -4.30 -13.36 -0.04
C ILE A 299 -2.94 -13.67 -0.68
N ALA A 300 -1.93 -12.83 -0.44
CA ALA A 300 -0.66 -12.90 -1.18
C ALA A 300 0.02 -14.27 -1.10
N ASN A 301 0.15 -14.80 0.11
CA ASN A 301 0.93 -16.02 0.38
C ASN A 301 0.07 -17.30 0.46
N GLU A 302 -1.26 -17.16 0.35
CA GLU A 302 -2.16 -18.30 0.54
C GLU A 302 -2.42 -19.06 -0.76
N THR A 303 -2.67 -20.37 -0.65
CA THR A 303 -3.18 -21.18 -1.75
C THR A 303 -4.68 -20.90 -1.94
N ILE A 304 -5.21 -21.25 -3.11
CA ILE A 304 -6.64 -21.16 -3.40
C ILE A 304 -7.45 -21.95 -2.36
N GLU A 305 -7.03 -23.17 -2.04
CA GLU A 305 -7.68 -24.04 -1.06
C GLU A 305 -7.71 -23.41 0.36
N ASN A 306 -6.60 -22.78 0.77
CA ASN A 306 -6.54 -22.08 2.05
C ASN A 306 -7.45 -20.86 2.08
N ILE A 307 -7.56 -20.13 0.96
CA ILE A 307 -8.48 -18.98 0.83
C ILE A 307 -9.93 -19.45 0.99
N GLU A 308 -10.35 -20.48 0.26
CA GLU A 308 -11.69 -21.06 0.35
C GLU A 308 -12.00 -21.57 1.77
N LYS A 309 -11.07 -22.31 2.36
CA LYS A 309 -11.18 -22.82 3.73
C LYS A 309 -11.29 -21.67 4.75
N GLY A 310 -10.44 -20.66 4.64
CA GLY A 310 -10.41 -19.52 5.55
C GLY A 310 -11.72 -18.72 5.52
N ILE A 311 -12.24 -18.42 4.33
CA ILE A 311 -13.52 -17.70 4.16
C ILE A 311 -14.68 -18.55 4.69
N THR A 312 -14.69 -19.85 4.45
CA THR A 312 -15.72 -20.76 4.99
C THR A 312 -15.69 -20.83 6.52
N ILE A 313 -14.50 -20.80 7.14
CA ILE A 313 -14.38 -20.74 8.62
C ILE A 313 -14.95 -19.41 9.13
N ILE A 314 -14.67 -18.29 8.47
CA ILE A 314 -15.24 -16.98 8.85
C ILE A 314 -16.77 -17.03 8.76
N GLU A 315 -17.33 -17.50 7.65
CA GLU A 315 -18.76 -17.63 7.41
C GLU A 315 -19.45 -18.43 8.54
N ASN A 316 -18.95 -19.63 8.84
CA ASN A 316 -19.52 -20.54 9.81
C ASN A 316 -19.42 -20.06 11.28
N ASN A 317 -18.55 -19.10 11.55
CA ASN A 317 -18.29 -18.63 12.91
C ASN A 317 -18.70 -17.19 13.17
N LEU A 318 -19.06 -16.42 12.13
CA LEU A 318 -19.40 -15.00 12.28
C LEU A 318 -20.62 -14.78 13.16
N ASP A 319 -21.70 -15.54 12.98
CA ASP A 319 -22.92 -15.42 13.79
C ASP A 319 -22.68 -15.83 15.25
N LYS A 320 -21.82 -16.81 15.48
CA LYS A 320 -21.41 -17.22 16.84
C LYS A 320 -20.64 -16.07 17.51
N PHE A 321 -19.68 -15.46 16.81
CA PHE A 321 -18.96 -14.30 17.31
C PHE A 321 -19.91 -13.16 17.67
N ILE A 322 -20.83 -12.80 16.76
CA ILE A 322 -21.81 -11.73 16.96
C ILE A 322 -22.66 -11.98 18.21
N THR A 323 -23.11 -13.22 18.42
CA THR A 323 -23.95 -13.61 19.57
C THR A 323 -23.15 -13.57 20.86
N SER A 324 -21.98 -14.21 20.91
CA SER A 324 -21.12 -14.27 22.10
C SER A 324 -20.64 -12.87 22.51
N TYR A 325 -20.29 -12.02 21.56
CA TYR A 325 -19.86 -10.65 21.82
C TYR A 325 -20.98 -9.80 22.47
N LYS A 326 -22.23 -9.93 22.00
CA LYS A 326 -23.40 -9.26 22.60
C LYS A 326 -23.68 -9.71 24.01
N ASN A 327 -23.46 -10.99 24.30
CA ASN A 327 -23.71 -11.59 25.64
C ASN A 327 -22.61 -11.23 26.64
N GLY A 328 -21.55 -10.50 26.25
CA GLY A 328 -20.45 -10.16 27.14
C GLY A 328 -19.57 -11.34 27.53
N GLU A 329 -19.62 -12.43 26.75
CA GLU A 329 -18.74 -13.59 26.96
C GLU A 329 -17.29 -13.15 26.76
N ASP A 330 -16.39 -13.64 27.61
CA ASP A 330 -14.96 -13.25 27.54
C ASP A 330 -14.28 -13.83 26.28
N ILE A 331 -14.23 -13.02 25.23
CA ILE A 331 -13.58 -13.35 23.94
C ILE A 331 -12.06 -13.06 24.01
N ARG A 332 -11.52 -12.74 25.19
CA ARG A 332 -10.11 -12.41 25.37
C ARG A 332 -9.27 -13.69 25.34
N SER A 333 -8.61 -13.97 24.24
CA SER A 333 -7.51 -14.93 24.28
C SER A 333 -6.30 -14.30 25.00
N ASN A 334 -5.82 -14.97 26.06
CA ASN A 334 -4.62 -14.57 26.81
C ASN A 334 -3.31 -14.86 26.06
N LYS A 335 -3.29 -14.90 24.74
CA LYS A 335 -2.07 -15.16 23.96
C LYS A 335 -1.72 -13.95 23.10
N ILE A 336 -0.87 -13.10 23.66
CA ILE A 336 -0.10 -12.09 22.91
C ILE A 336 1.01 -12.87 22.19
N PHE A 337 0.91 -12.99 20.86
CA PHE A 337 2.04 -13.38 20.04
C PHE A 337 2.66 -12.10 19.46
N TYR A 338 3.92 -11.86 19.80
CA TYR A 338 4.78 -10.83 19.23
C TYR A 338 5.23 -11.23 17.81
#